data_556fbb53486f9d594aa6fd6f4540ac9d
#
_entry.id   556fbb53486f9d594aa6fd6f4540ac9d
#
_cell.length_a   1.000
_cell.length_b   1.000
_cell.length_c   1.000
_cell.angle_alpha   90.00
_cell.angle_beta   90.00
_cell.angle_gamma   90.00
#
_symmetry.space_group_name_H-M   'P 1'
#
loop_
_entity.id
_entity.type
_entity.pdbx_description
1 polymer ?
#
loop_
_entity_poly.entity_id
_entity_poly.type
_entity_poly.pdbx_seq_one_letter_code
_entity_poly.pdbx_strand_id
1 'polypeptide(L)'
;MDYLVAQDLIRSEHLDLVREGGLNGFKPFETTCGAATEPLIRLSPAEPLTLDDFAGYRELDRFDFDEAVADCHFGRYDGGRLFYMTAPGQRPVLFAKADGDPLVRSNVAADGRPDPSLLRFGLWMSFGIAHNPHSIAIHSSVIVHSGRAVLFLGESGTGKSTHTRLWREHISGAQLLNDDSPIVRVVEGVPTVFGSPWSGKTPCYRNESYPIAAFVRLVQAPHNRIARLPVVRAIGALLPSCPPAFAYDAQLQDNICDTLSQLIARVPVYQLECLPDADAARLSFETTIADR
;
A
#
# COMPACT_ATOMS: atom_id res chain seq x y z
N MET A 1 -3.74 19.38 -9.22
CA MET A 1 -3.38 18.23 -10.08
C MET A 1 -4.09 16.99 -9.59
N ASP A 2 -4.51 16.13 -10.52
CA ASP A 2 -5.34 14.95 -10.22
C ASP A 2 -4.60 13.67 -10.58
N TYR A 3 -4.72 12.65 -9.73
CA TYR A 3 -4.10 11.33 -9.89
C TYR A 3 -5.13 10.25 -9.59
N LEU A 4 -5.27 9.26 -10.47
CA LEU A 4 -6.21 8.14 -10.29
C LEU A 4 -5.44 6.90 -9.83
N VAL A 5 -5.64 6.49 -8.57
CA VAL A 5 -4.97 5.35 -7.94
C VAL A 5 -6.03 4.34 -7.50
N ALA A 6 -5.97 3.11 -8.01
CA ALA A 6 -6.93 2.04 -7.70
C ALA A 6 -8.41 2.49 -7.86
N GLN A 7 -8.72 3.29 -8.88
CA GLN A 7 -10.01 3.91 -9.17
C GLN A 7 -10.41 5.05 -8.21
N ASP A 8 -9.58 5.41 -7.25
CA ASP A 8 -9.82 6.49 -6.32
C ASP A 8 -9.04 7.75 -6.74
N LEU A 9 -9.70 8.91 -6.71
CA LEU A 9 -9.11 10.18 -7.13
C LEU A 9 -8.36 10.84 -5.97
N ILE A 10 -7.09 11.14 -6.20
CA ILE A 10 -6.25 11.99 -5.35
C ILE A 10 -6.14 13.34 -6.03
N ARG A 11 -6.57 14.40 -5.36
CA ARG A 11 -6.40 15.78 -5.81
C ARG A 11 -5.38 16.50 -4.96
N SER A 12 -4.29 17.01 -5.55
CA SER A 12 -3.32 17.85 -4.86
C SER A 12 -3.53 19.32 -5.26
N GLU A 13 -3.79 20.15 -4.27
CA GLU A 13 -3.99 21.60 -4.44
C GLU A 13 -2.64 22.31 -4.46
N HIS A 14 -2.39 23.13 -5.48
CA HIS A 14 -1.21 24.00 -5.58
C HIS A 14 0.15 23.28 -5.49
N LEU A 15 0.19 21.96 -5.61
CA LEU A 15 1.42 21.17 -5.62
C LEU A 15 1.33 20.08 -6.70
N ASP A 16 2.24 20.13 -7.67
CA ASP A 16 2.45 19.03 -8.61
C ASP A 16 3.30 17.97 -7.94
N LEU A 17 2.69 16.80 -7.62
CA LEU A 17 3.37 15.73 -6.90
C LEU A 17 4.59 15.19 -7.65
N VAL A 18 4.57 15.21 -8.97
CA VAL A 18 5.67 14.70 -9.81
C VAL A 18 6.78 15.74 -9.95
N ARG A 19 6.43 16.98 -10.39
CA ARG A 19 7.42 17.99 -10.76
C ARG A 19 7.98 18.74 -9.56
N GLU A 20 7.13 19.08 -8.62
CA GLU A 20 7.47 19.89 -7.43
C GLU A 20 7.69 18.99 -6.22
N GLY A 21 6.86 17.95 -6.04
CA GLY A 21 6.98 16.98 -4.97
C GLY A 21 8.05 15.91 -5.18
N GLY A 22 8.60 15.77 -6.41
CA GLY A 22 9.63 14.78 -6.73
C GLY A 22 9.13 13.33 -6.77
N LEU A 23 7.82 13.11 -6.76
CA LEU A 23 7.21 11.78 -6.70
C LEU A 23 7.01 11.18 -8.10
N ASN A 24 8.08 10.79 -8.77
CA ASN A 24 8.05 10.22 -10.14
C ASN A 24 7.13 8.99 -10.27
N GLY A 25 6.90 8.24 -9.19
CA GLY A 25 5.98 7.10 -9.16
C GLY A 25 4.52 7.48 -9.46
N PHE A 26 4.13 8.73 -9.25
CA PHE A 26 2.77 9.23 -9.54
C PHE A 26 2.54 9.54 -11.02
N LYS A 27 3.58 9.66 -11.83
CA LYS A 27 3.45 10.02 -13.26
C LYS A 27 2.49 9.12 -14.07
N PRO A 28 2.50 7.78 -13.95
CA PRO A 28 1.54 6.92 -14.65
C PRO A 28 0.10 7.05 -14.18
N PHE A 29 -0.14 7.72 -13.05
CA PHE A 29 -1.44 7.90 -12.42
C PHE A 29 -2.03 9.30 -12.68
N GLU A 30 -1.29 10.20 -13.34
CA GLU A 30 -1.78 11.52 -13.74
C GLU A 30 -3.07 11.39 -14.56
N THR A 31 -4.06 12.22 -14.23
CA THR A 31 -5.36 12.23 -14.93
C THR A 31 -5.92 13.64 -15.00
N THR A 32 -6.87 13.85 -15.90
CA THR A 32 -7.66 15.08 -15.99
C THR A 32 -9.10 14.74 -15.66
N CYS A 33 -9.49 14.96 -14.41
CA CYS A 33 -10.88 14.83 -14.00
C CYS A 33 -11.57 16.21 -13.99
N GLY A 34 -12.86 16.24 -14.31
CA GLY A 34 -13.63 17.47 -14.19
C GLY A 34 -13.68 17.96 -12.74
N ALA A 35 -13.79 19.27 -12.53
CA ALA A 35 -13.86 19.86 -11.19
C ALA A 35 -15.03 19.32 -10.32
N ALA A 36 -16.07 18.78 -10.97
CA ALA A 36 -17.21 18.17 -10.29
C ALA A 36 -16.96 16.74 -9.77
N THR A 37 -15.85 16.09 -10.15
CA THR A 37 -15.51 14.76 -9.64
C THR A 37 -14.96 14.90 -8.21
N GLU A 38 -15.67 14.32 -7.24
CA GLU A 38 -15.27 14.35 -5.84
C GLU A 38 -14.06 13.43 -5.61
N PRO A 39 -12.96 13.92 -5.04
CA PRO A 39 -11.79 13.09 -4.77
C PRO A 39 -11.98 12.28 -3.48
N LEU A 40 -11.34 11.12 -3.41
CA LEU A 40 -11.20 10.36 -2.15
C LEU A 40 -10.35 11.15 -1.13
N ILE A 41 -9.26 11.76 -1.61
CA ILE A 41 -8.48 12.70 -0.82
C ILE A 41 -8.18 13.98 -1.64
N ARG A 42 -8.24 15.12 -0.93
CA ARG A 42 -7.88 16.45 -1.42
C ARG A 42 -6.79 17.01 -0.52
N LEU A 43 -5.56 16.96 -1.00
CA LEU A 43 -4.39 17.41 -0.25
C LEU A 43 -4.26 18.94 -0.31
N SER A 44 -4.27 19.61 0.85
CA SER A 44 -3.85 20.99 1.06
C SER A 44 -2.45 20.98 1.71
N PRO A 45 -1.36 21.16 0.94
CA PRO A 45 0.00 20.81 1.38
C PRO A 45 0.76 21.92 2.10
N ALA A 46 0.27 23.16 2.09
CA ALA A 46 1.02 24.34 2.50
C ALA A 46 0.39 25.10 3.68
N GLU A 47 -0.41 24.44 4.51
CA GLU A 47 -1.03 25.06 5.67
C GLU A 47 0.00 25.22 6.81
N PRO A 48 -0.01 26.34 7.56
CA PRO A 48 0.93 26.56 8.67
C PRO A 48 0.49 25.82 9.94
N LEU A 49 0.41 24.48 9.85
CA LEU A 49 -0.08 23.62 10.93
C LEU A 49 0.99 23.36 11.99
N THR A 50 0.52 23.27 13.23
CA THR A 50 1.25 22.80 14.40
C THR A 50 0.44 21.72 15.13
N LEU A 51 1.03 21.04 16.11
CA LEU A 51 0.31 20.04 16.90
C LEU A 51 -0.81 20.66 17.74
N ASP A 52 -0.70 21.93 18.11
CA ASP A 52 -1.71 22.67 18.91
C ASP A 52 -3.03 22.88 18.13
N ASP A 53 -3.02 22.73 16.80
CA ASP A 53 -4.22 22.84 15.97
C ASP A 53 -5.14 21.59 16.07
N PHE A 54 -4.70 20.52 16.76
CA PHE A 54 -5.39 19.24 16.84
C PHE A 54 -5.84 18.91 18.27
N ALA A 55 -6.93 19.54 18.68
CA ALA A 55 -7.53 19.33 20.00
C ALA A 55 -7.87 17.84 20.21
N GLY A 56 -7.69 17.34 21.44
CA GLY A 56 -7.98 15.97 21.81
C GLY A 56 -7.03 14.94 21.18
N TYR A 57 -5.87 15.36 20.64
CA TYR A 57 -4.93 14.41 20.06
C TYR A 57 -4.51 13.33 21.07
N ARG A 58 -4.62 12.08 20.62
CA ARG A 58 -4.18 10.88 21.36
C ARG A 58 -3.38 10.00 20.43
N GLU A 59 -2.11 9.79 20.75
CA GLU A 59 -1.23 8.85 20.03
C GLU A 59 -1.76 7.43 20.17
N LEU A 60 -1.76 6.69 19.08
CA LEU A 60 -2.13 5.28 18.99
C LEU A 60 -0.93 4.39 18.69
N ASP A 61 0.01 4.88 17.87
CA ASP A 61 1.20 4.14 17.48
C ASP A 61 2.38 5.10 17.22
N ARG A 62 3.59 4.60 17.46
CA ARG A 62 4.84 5.28 17.16
C ARG A 62 5.86 4.30 16.61
N PHE A 63 6.54 4.67 15.50
CA PHE A 63 7.52 3.81 14.82
C PHE A 63 8.53 4.64 14.04
N ASP A 64 9.68 4.02 13.72
CA ASP A 64 10.75 4.67 12.97
C ASP A 64 10.52 4.58 11.46
N PHE A 65 10.92 5.63 10.74
CA PHE A 65 10.95 5.67 9.28
C PHE A 65 12.39 5.89 8.80
N ASP A 66 13.06 4.78 8.50
CA ASP A 66 14.50 4.73 8.19
C ASP A 66 14.87 5.58 6.95
N GLU A 67 14.00 5.63 5.91
CA GLU A 67 14.28 6.36 4.67
C GLU A 67 14.48 7.87 4.87
N ALA A 68 13.81 8.46 5.85
CA ALA A 68 13.92 9.88 6.17
C ALA A 68 14.57 10.16 7.54
N VAL A 69 15.03 9.12 8.25
CA VAL A 69 15.54 9.23 9.63
C VAL A 69 14.57 10.01 10.52
N ALA A 70 13.31 9.62 10.48
CA ALA A 70 12.22 10.31 11.17
C ALA A 70 11.47 9.38 12.10
N ASP A 71 11.04 9.89 13.26
CA ASP A 71 10.05 9.27 14.12
C ASP A 71 8.66 9.57 13.56
N CYS A 72 7.86 8.52 13.39
CA CYS A 72 6.48 8.58 12.93
C CYS A 72 5.51 8.41 14.07
N HIS A 73 4.49 9.24 14.10
CA HIS A 73 3.45 9.25 15.11
C HIS A 73 2.08 9.17 14.43
N PHE A 74 1.27 8.21 14.84
CA PHE A 74 -0.08 8.03 14.33
C PHE A 74 -1.08 8.11 15.50
N GLY A 75 -2.17 8.84 15.30
CA GLY A 75 -3.18 8.98 16.34
C GLY A 75 -4.49 9.59 15.87
N ARG A 76 -5.38 9.81 16.82
CA ARG A 76 -6.67 10.47 16.61
C ARG A 76 -6.70 11.83 17.30
N TYR A 77 -7.43 12.76 16.70
CA TYR A 77 -7.83 14.04 17.27
C TYR A 77 -9.34 14.21 17.16
N ASP A 78 -9.87 15.25 17.78
CA ASP A 78 -11.29 15.57 17.66
C ASP A 78 -11.64 15.94 16.21
N GLY A 79 -12.26 15.01 15.49
CA GLY A 79 -12.67 15.17 14.10
C GLY A 79 -11.85 14.44 13.05
N GLY A 80 -10.86 13.60 13.43
CA GLY A 80 -10.11 12.84 12.45
C GLY A 80 -8.90 12.07 12.95
N ARG A 81 -7.98 11.81 12.03
CA ARG A 81 -6.71 11.12 12.28
C ARG A 81 -5.55 12.00 11.89
N LEU A 82 -4.53 12.01 12.72
CA LEU A 82 -3.29 12.73 12.50
C LEU A 82 -2.14 11.72 12.37
N PHE A 83 -1.40 11.87 11.28
CA PHE A 83 -0.10 11.26 11.11
C PHE A 83 0.93 12.38 11.04
N TYR A 84 2.02 12.29 11.81
CA TYR A 84 3.11 13.25 11.70
C TYR A 84 4.46 12.60 11.88
N MET A 85 5.47 13.25 11.33
CA MET A 85 6.85 12.80 11.33
C MET A 85 7.74 13.88 11.93
N THR A 86 8.66 13.48 12.80
CA THR A 86 9.65 14.37 13.44
C THR A 86 11.05 13.92 13.07
N ALA A 87 11.87 14.85 12.56
CA ALA A 87 13.29 14.61 12.29
C ALA A 87 14.15 15.58 13.12
N PRO A 88 15.39 15.19 13.50
CA PRO A 88 16.27 16.04 14.31
C PRO A 88 16.47 17.41 13.69
N GLY A 89 16.20 18.49 14.47
CA GLY A 89 16.40 19.87 14.04
C GLY A 89 15.40 20.40 13.00
N GLN A 90 14.36 19.65 12.69
CA GLN A 90 13.28 20.05 11.78
C GLN A 90 11.97 20.21 12.54
N ARG A 91 11.06 21.03 12.00
CA ARG A 91 9.69 21.07 12.51
C ARG A 91 8.96 19.78 12.15
N PRO A 92 7.97 19.35 12.94
CA PRO A 92 7.12 18.21 12.59
C PRO A 92 6.39 18.43 11.25
N VAL A 93 6.36 17.41 10.41
CA VAL A 93 5.56 17.37 9.17
C VAL A 93 4.28 16.62 9.44
N LEU A 94 3.14 17.29 9.29
CA LEU A 94 1.82 16.82 9.69
C LEU A 94 0.94 16.52 8.48
N PHE A 95 0.15 15.44 8.59
CA PHE A 95 -0.90 15.06 7.66
C PHE A 95 -2.16 14.74 8.47
N ALA A 96 -3.14 15.64 8.43
CA ALA A 96 -4.41 15.50 9.15
C ALA A 96 -5.53 15.15 8.19
N LYS A 97 -6.12 13.97 8.33
CA LYS A 97 -7.26 13.49 7.56
C LYS A 97 -8.52 13.61 8.39
N ALA A 98 -9.42 14.51 7.99
CA ALA A 98 -10.72 14.67 8.62
C ALA A 98 -11.63 13.46 8.38
N ASP A 99 -12.43 13.10 9.37
CA ASP A 99 -13.43 12.04 9.23
C ASP A 99 -14.59 12.55 8.35
N GLY A 100 -15.03 11.72 7.40
CA GLY A 100 -16.14 12.06 6.50
C GLY A 100 -15.88 13.17 5.46
N ASP A 101 -14.69 13.76 5.42
CA ASP A 101 -14.31 14.81 4.46
C ASP A 101 -13.09 14.34 3.64
N PRO A 102 -13.02 14.56 2.33
CA PRO A 102 -11.84 14.24 1.52
C PRO A 102 -10.59 15.05 1.91
N LEU A 103 -10.71 16.12 2.68
CA LEU A 103 -9.62 17.03 3.00
C LEU A 103 -8.51 16.33 3.81
N VAL A 104 -7.29 16.48 3.32
CA VAL A 104 -6.03 16.18 4.01
C VAL A 104 -5.27 17.50 4.15
N ARG A 105 -5.20 18.03 5.36
CA ARG A 105 -4.44 19.24 5.69
C ARG A 105 -3.00 18.85 5.97
N SER A 106 -2.03 19.58 5.43
CA SER A 106 -0.61 19.32 5.67
C SER A 106 0.22 20.60 5.63
N ASN A 107 1.32 20.59 6.36
CA ASN A 107 2.34 21.64 6.32
C ASN A 107 3.59 21.19 5.52
N VAL A 108 3.52 20.09 4.79
CA VAL A 108 4.68 19.47 4.13
C VAL A 108 5.35 20.40 3.11
N ALA A 109 4.62 21.33 2.50
CA ALA A 109 5.14 22.31 1.55
C ALA A 109 5.02 23.76 2.04
N ALA A 110 4.75 24.01 3.33
CA ALA A 110 4.53 25.37 3.84
C ALA A 110 5.80 26.24 3.81
N ASP A 111 7.01 25.65 3.84
CA ASP A 111 8.29 26.36 3.75
C ASP A 111 8.95 26.23 2.36
N GLY A 112 8.18 25.87 1.34
CA GLY A 112 8.66 25.69 -0.02
C GLY A 112 8.59 24.26 -0.51
N ARG A 113 9.65 23.74 -1.15
CA ARG A 113 9.64 22.36 -1.68
C ARG A 113 9.61 21.33 -0.56
N PRO A 114 8.67 20.36 -0.62
CA PRO A 114 8.61 19.28 0.36
C PRO A 114 9.81 18.33 0.23
N ASP A 115 10.17 17.67 1.33
CA ASP A 115 10.98 16.47 1.27
C ASP A 115 10.16 15.35 0.59
N PRO A 116 10.68 14.73 -0.50
CA PRO A 116 9.92 13.72 -1.26
C PRO A 116 9.57 12.46 -0.45
N SER A 117 10.43 12.04 0.48
CA SER A 117 10.19 10.84 1.30
C SER A 117 9.08 11.09 2.31
N LEU A 118 9.09 12.24 2.98
CA LEU A 118 8.04 12.64 3.92
C LEU A 118 6.69 12.86 3.22
N LEU A 119 6.69 13.52 2.05
CA LEU A 119 5.49 13.70 1.23
C LEU A 119 4.92 12.35 0.77
N ARG A 120 5.77 11.45 0.25
CA ARG A 120 5.38 10.13 -0.23
C ARG A 120 4.74 9.31 0.88
N PHE A 121 5.34 9.29 2.06
CA PHE A 121 4.85 8.49 3.17
C PHE A 121 3.60 9.09 3.81
N GLY A 122 3.54 10.41 3.99
CA GLY A 122 2.33 11.09 4.46
C GLY A 122 1.12 10.92 3.53
N LEU A 123 1.36 10.94 2.21
CA LEU A 123 0.32 10.61 1.23
C LEU A 123 -0.11 9.14 1.31
N TRP A 124 0.83 8.20 1.48
CA TRP A 124 0.51 6.79 1.64
C TRP A 124 -0.38 6.54 2.87
N MET A 125 -0.04 7.13 4.01
CA MET A 125 -0.84 7.05 5.23
C MET A 125 -2.22 7.69 5.04
N SER A 126 -2.29 8.89 4.47
CA SER A 126 -3.56 9.60 4.25
C SER A 126 -4.48 8.86 3.28
N PHE A 127 -3.92 8.35 2.18
CA PHE A 127 -4.64 7.52 1.22
C PHE A 127 -5.08 6.21 1.88
N GLY A 128 -4.19 5.55 2.63
CA GLY A 128 -4.49 4.34 3.39
C GLY A 128 -5.67 4.51 4.34
N ILE A 129 -5.74 5.62 5.07
CA ILE A 129 -6.86 5.93 5.97
C ILE A 129 -8.16 6.13 5.17
N ALA A 130 -8.09 6.88 4.08
CA ALA A 130 -9.28 7.26 3.31
C ALA A 130 -9.91 6.07 2.57
N HIS A 131 -9.10 5.19 1.95
CA HIS A 131 -9.62 4.05 1.18
C HIS A 131 -9.85 2.79 2.03
N ASN A 132 -9.45 2.80 3.30
CA ASN A 132 -9.53 1.65 4.22
C ASN A 132 -10.91 0.96 4.29
N PRO A 133 -12.07 1.66 4.18
CA PRO A 133 -13.37 0.99 4.20
C PRO A 133 -13.60 -0.01 3.06
N HIS A 134 -12.82 0.07 1.98
CA HIS A 134 -13.08 -0.71 0.75
C HIS A 134 -11.85 -1.43 0.20
N SER A 135 -10.64 -1.12 0.70
CA SER A 135 -9.39 -1.64 0.16
C SER A 135 -8.24 -1.60 1.15
N ILE A 136 -7.18 -2.31 0.82
CA ILE A 136 -5.97 -2.41 1.65
C ILE A 136 -4.74 -2.18 0.77
N ALA A 137 -3.85 -1.29 1.19
CA ALA A 137 -2.48 -1.24 0.72
C ALA A 137 -1.71 -2.39 1.39
N ILE A 138 -1.49 -3.50 0.66
CA ILE A 138 -0.91 -4.71 1.24
C ILE A 138 0.58 -4.84 0.91
N HIS A 139 1.44 -5.02 1.93
CA HIS A 139 2.87 -5.19 1.72
C HIS A 139 3.17 -6.50 1.00
N SER A 140 3.34 -6.44 -0.32
CA SER A 140 3.56 -7.59 -1.19
C SER A 140 4.31 -7.23 -2.47
N SER A 141 4.87 -8.25 -3.13
CA SER A 141 5.38 -8.15 -4.49
C SER A 141 4.45 -8.92 -5.44
N VAL A 142 4.04 -8.31 -6.55
CA VAL A 142 2.97 -8.82 -7.41
C VAL A 142 3.46 -9.15 -8.81
N ILE A 143 3.27 -10.42 -9.21
CA ILE A 143 3.46 -10.87 -10.59
C ILE A 143 2.13 -11.04 -11.28
N VAL A 144 2.08 -10.61 -12.52
CA VAL A 144 0.97 -10.84 -13.46
C VAL A 144 1.40 -11.83 -14.53
N HIS A 145 0.55 -12.81 -14.80
CA HIS A 145 0.71 -13.75 -15.91
C HIS A 145 -0.67 -14.10 -16.48
N SER A 146 -0.81 -14.06 -17.79
CA SER A 146 -2.06 -14.38 -18.52
C SER A 146 -3.29 -13.65 -17.96
N GLY A 147 -3.15 -12.36 -17.65
CA GLY A 147 -4.24 -11.51 -17.16
C GLY A 147 -4.65 -11.76 -15.71
N ARG A 148 -3.89 -12.51 -14.92
CA ARG A 148 -4.17 -12.83 -13.52
C ARG A 148 -2.94 -12.51 -12.65
N ALA A 149 -3.17 -12.14 -11.40
CA ALA A 149 -2.11 -11.72 -10.48
C ALA A 149 -1.90 -12.71 -9.33
N VAL A 150 -0.62 -12.91 -8.97
CA VAL A 150 -0.21 -13.63 -7.75
C VAL A 150 0.55 -12.65 -6.85
N LEU A 151 0.12 -12.55 -5.59
CA LEU A 151 0.72 -11.67 -4.58
C LEU A 151 1.61 -12.50 -3.66
N PHE A 152 2.90 -12.17 -3.62
CA PHE A 152 3.88 -12.78 -2.72
C PHE A 152 4.04 -11.92 -1.48
N LEU A 153 3.75 -12.54 -0.32
CA LEU A 153 3.76 -11.89 1.00
C LEU A 153 4.90 -12.45 1.86
N GLY A 154 5.26 -11.70 2.87
CA GLY A 154 6.26 -12.05 3.87
C GLY A 154 6.90 -10.79 4.45
N GLU A 155 7.60 -10.93 5.55
CA GLU A 155 8.31 -9.83 6.19
C GLU A 155 9.42 -9.25 5.31
N SER A 156 9.97 -8.10 5.69
CA SER A 156 11.13 -7.54 5.00
C SER A 156 12.28 -8.56 5.01
N GLY A 157 12.94 -8.75 3.87
CA GLY A 157 14.05 -9.71 3.75
C GLY A 157 13.65 -11.18 3.52
N THR A 158 12.35 -11.56 3.52
CA THR A 158 11.94 -12.95 3.22
C THR A 158 12.19 -13.40 1.79
N GLY A 159 12.51 -12.49 0.86
CA GLY A 159 12.81 -12.81 -0.53
C GLY A 159 11.68 -12.56 -1.52
N LYS A 160 10.68 -11.75 -1.21
CA LYS A 160 9.58 -11.39 -2.14
C LYS A 160 10.10 -10.93 -3.51
N SER A 161 10.93 -9.89 -3.53
CA SER A 161 11.50 -9.35 -4.79
C SER A 161 12.43 -10.35 -5.50
N THR A 162 13.13 -11.22 -4.75
CA THR A 162 13.90 -12.32 -5.32
C THR A 162 12.98 -13.31 -6.02
N HIS A 163 11.89 -13.72 -5.39
CA HIS A 163 10.95 -14.69 -5.95
C HIS A 163 10.23 -14.14 -7.19
N THR A 164 9.81 -12.89 -7.19
CA THR A 164 9.21 -12.23 -8.36
C THR A 164 10.22 -12.02 -9.50
N ARG A 165 11.52 -11.81 -9.19
CA ARG A 165 12.58 -11.81 -10.19
C ARG A 165 12.75 -13.19 -10.83
N LEU A 166 12.76 -14.27 -10.04
CA LEU A 166 12.84 -15.65 -10.53
C LEU A 166 11.64 -16.02 -11.43
N TRP A 167 10.44 -15.55 -11.11
CA TRP A 167 9.29 -15.70 -12.01
C TRP A 167 9.54 -15.04 -13.37
N ARG A 168 10.04 -13.80 -13.39
CA ARG A 168 10.33 -13.08 -14.65
C ARG A 168 11.45 -13.72 -15.46
N GLU A 169 12.40 -14.37 -14.80
CA GLU A 169 13.52 -15.05 -15.45
C GLU A 169 13.13 -16.44 -16.00
N HIS A 170 12.23 -17.15 -15.34
CA HIS A 170 11.98 -18.56 -15.66
C HIS A 170 10.56 -18.86 -16.15
N ILE A 171 9.61 -17.93 -16.02
CA ILE A 171 8.23 -18.09 -16.49
C ILE A 171 7.98 -17.08 -17.61
N SER A 172 7.88 -17.58 -18.85
CA SER A 172 7.64 -16.72 -20.02
C SER A 172 6.33 -15.96 -19.89
N GLY A 173 6.35 -14.64 -20.09
CA GLY A 173 5.17 -13.77 -19.99
C GLY A 173 4.86 -13.25 -18.58
N ALA A 174 5.64 -13.65 -17.56
CA ALA A 174 5.50 -13.10 -16.21
C ALA A 174 5.99 -11.64 -16.15
N GLN A 175 5.18 -10.75 -15.58
CA GLN A 175 5.48 -9.32 -15.45
C GLN A 175 5.26 -8.83 -14.03
N LEU A 176 6.12 -7.94 -13.57
CA LEU A 176 5.96 -7.26 -12.28
C LEU A 176 4.88 -6.18 -12.41
N LEU A 177 3.90 -6.16 -11.49
CA LEU A 177 2.90 -5.11 -11.38
C LEU A 177 3.29 -4.04 -10.35
N ASN A 178 3.72 -4.49 -9.19
CA ASN A 178 4.16 -3.62 -8.09
C ASN A 178 5.09 -4.42 -7.14
N ASP A 179 6.02 -3.73 -6.50
CA ASP A 179 6.95 -4.35 -5.54
C ASP A 179 6.99 -3.49 -4.28
N ASP A 180 5.98 -3.59 -3.45
CA ASP A 180 5.88 -3.06 -2.08
C ASP A 180 4.44 -2.85 -1.62
N SER A 181 3.68 -1.95 -2.25
CA SER A 181 2.40 -1.46 -1.71
C SER A 181 1.28 -1.40 -2.76
N PRO A 182 0.99 -2.53 -3.44
CA PRO A 182 -0.18 -2.63 -4.30
C PRO A 182 -1.46 -2.48 -3.47
N ILE A 183 -2.55 -2.08 -4.13
CA ILE A 183 -3.86 -1.94 -3.50
C ILE A 183 -4.71 -3.16 -3.85
N VAL A 184 -5.33 -3.80 -2.85
CA VAL A 184 -6.26 -4.92 -3.04
C VAL A 184 -7.66 -4.54 -2.60
N ARG A 185 -8.66 -4.92 -3.38
CA ARG A 185 -10.09 -4.73 -3.07
C ARG A 185 -10.97 -5.72 -3.83
N VAL A 186 -12.25 -5.77 -3.46
CA VAL A 186 -13.25 -6.53 -4.23
C VAL A 186 -14.03 -5.56 -5.10
N VAL A 187 -13.89 -5.69 -6.43
CA VAL A 187 -14.58 -4.85 -7.42
C VAL A 187 -15.67 -5.71 -8.09
N GLU A 188 -16.93 -5.31 -7.94
CA GLU A 188 -18.06 -6.08 -8.52
C GLU A 188 -18.03 -7.58 -8.20
N GLY A 189 -17.63 -7.93 -6.99
CA GLY A 189 -17.51 -9.30 -6.53
C GLY A 189 -16.19 -10.01 -6.90
N VAL A 190 -15.32 -9.36 -7.69
CA VAL A 190 -14.03 -9.91 -8.13
C VAL A 190 -12.89 -9.35 -7.27
N PRO A 191 -12.16 -10.20 -6.52
CA PRO A 191 -10.91 -9.78 -5.87
C PRO A 191 -9.90 -9.29 -6.88
N THR A 192 -9.50 -8.03 -6.76
CA THR A 192 -8.66 -7.32 -7.73
C THR A 192 -7.48 -6.67 -7.04
N VAL A 193 -6.31 -6.75 -7.66
CA VAL A 193 -5.11 -6.00 -7.26
C VAL A 193 -4.83 -4.90 -8.27
N PHE A 194 -4.45 -3.75 -7.77
CA PHE A 194 -4.06 -2.56 -8.54
C PHE A 194 -2.59 -2.26 -8.29
N GLY A 195 -1.87 -1.87 -9.33
CA GLY A 195 -0.60 -1.19 -9.18
C GLY A 195 -0.79 0.15 -8.47
N SER A 196 0.28 0.67 -7.89
CA SER A 196 0.23 1.89 -7.10
C SER A 196 1.46 2.77 -7.34
N PRO A 197 1.42 4.06 -6.96
CA PRO A 197 2.58 4.95 -7.03
C PRO A 197 3.62 4.67 -5.93
N TRP A 198 3.33 3.74 -5.03
CA TRP A 198 4.23 3.33 -3.95
C TRP A 198 4.88 1.99 -4.30
N SER A 199 6.20 2.03 -4.56
CA SER A 199 7.01 0.85 -4.87
C SER A 199 8.28 0.87 -4.01
N GLY A 200 8.79 -0.31 -3.72
CA GLY A 200 9.98 -0.48 -2.89
C GLY A 200 11.29 -0.41 -3.68
N LYS A 201 12.22 -1.32 -3.36
CA LYS A 201 13.58 -1.35 -3.95
C LYS A 201 13.60 -1.57 -5.46
N THR A 202 12.56 -2.20 -6.01
CA THR A 202 12.40 -2.37 -7.46
C THR A 202 11.34 -1.39 -7.95
N PRO A 203 11.72 -0.22 -8.48
CA PRO A 203 10.76 0.77 -8.98
C PRO A 203 9.84 0.16 -10.05
N CYS A 204 8.55 0.07 -9.75
CA CYS A 204 7.54 -0.43 -10.67
C CYS A 204 6.22 0.30 -10.42
N TYR A 205 5.91 1.22 -11.30
CA TYR A 205 4.75 2.11 -11.19
C TYR A 205 3.84 1.90 -12.39
N ARG A 206 2.86 1.00 -12.27
CA ARG A 206 1.92 0.66 -13.33
C ARG A 206 0.50 0.96 -12.87
N ASN A 207 -0.21 1.79 -13.63
CA ASN A 207 -1.63 2.07 -13.39
C ASN A 207 -2.49 1.02 -14.11
N GLU A 208 -2.40 -0.21 -13.63
CA GLU A 208 -3.07 -1.38 -14.17
C GLU A 208 -3.71 -2.19 -13.03
N SER A 209 -4.69 -3.02 -13.37
CA SER A 209 -5.36 -3.89 -12.39
C SER A 209 -5.65 -5.27 -12.96
N TYR A 210 -5.66 -6.27 -12.07
CA TYR A 210 -5.86 -7.67 -12.45
C TYR A 210 -6.62 -8.45 -11.38
N PRO A 211 -7.46 -9.42 -11.78
CA PRO A 211 -8.04 -10.38 -10.85
C PRO A 211 -6.94 -11.14 -10.10
N ILE A 212 -7.14 -11.33 -8.80
CA ILE A 212 -6.19 -12.06 -7.95
C ILE A 212 -6.40 -13.56 -8.11
N ALA A 213 -5.36 -14.29 -8.54
CA ALA A 213 -5.36 -15.74 -8.63
C ALA A 213 -5.04 -16.40 -7.29
N ALA A 214 -4.07 -15.86 -6.55
CA ALA A 214 -3.63 -16.41 -5.26
C ALA A 214 -2.86 -15.38 -4.43
N PHE A 215 -2.87 -15.61 -3.11
CA PHE A 215 -1.90 -15.06 -2.17
C PHE A 215 -0.91 -16.15 -1.80
N VAL A 216 0.38 -15.85 -1.76
CA VAL A 216 1.44 -16.81 -1.43
C VAL A 216 2.36 -16.21 -0.37
N ARG A 217 2.29 -16.71 0.87
CA ARG A 217 3.22 -16.33 1.93
C ARG A 217 4.52 -17.12 1.77
N LEU A 218 5.61 -16.41 1.61
CA LEU A 218 6.96 -16.98 1.51
C LEU A 218 7.53 -17.30 2.90
N VAL A 219 8.21 -18.43 3.00
CA VAL A 219 9.00 -18.85 4.16
C VAL A 219 10.31 -19.44 3.66
N GLN A 220 11.44 -18.93 4.14
CA GLN A 220 12.73 -19.49 3.79
C GLN A 220 12.89 -20.91 4.38
N ALA A 221 13.25 -21.87 3.54
CA ALA A 221 13.41 -23.27 3.92
C ALA A 221 14.49 -23.95 3.05
N PRO A 222 15.10 -25.07 3.51
CA PRO A 222 16.08 -25.82 2.72
C PRO A 222 15.45 -26.73 1.65
N HIS A 223 14.19 -26.53 1.31
CA HIS A 223 13.43 -27.31 0.32
C HIS A 223 12.32 -26.46 -0.28
N ASN A 224 11.74 -26.91 -1.38
CA ASN A 224 10.59 -26.27 -2.02
C ASN A 224 9.33 -27.08 -1.74
N ARG A 225 8.35 -26.45 -1.06
CA ARG A 225 7.05 -27.04 -0.76
C ARG A 225 5.98 -25.97 -0.71
N ILE A 226 4.88 -26.14 -1.45
CA ILE A 226 3.73 -25.27 -1.38
C ILE A 226 2.52 -26.02 -0.80
N ALA A 227 1.76 -25.36 0.06
CA ALA A 227 0.55 -25.91 0.64
C ALA A 227 -0.54 -24.83 0.77
N ARG A 228 -1.79 -25.20 0.43
CA ARG A 228 -2.93 -24.31 0.66
C ARG A 228 -3.22 -24.19 2.15
N LEU A 229 -3.44 -22.96 2.59
CA LEU A 229 -3.76 -22.70 3.99
C LEU A 229 -5.29 -22.79 4.23
N PRO A 230 -5.72 -23.39 5.34
CA PRO A 230 -7.10 -23.26 5.80
C PRO A 230 -7.41 -21.82 6.20
N VAL A 231 -8.69 -21.42 6.18
CA VAL A 231 -9.15 -20.03 6.37
C VAL A 231 -8.54 -19.35 7.59
N VAL A 232 -8.51 -20.02 8.74
CA VAL A 232 -7.96 -19.44 9.98
C VAL A 232 -6.48 -19.11 9.86
N ARG A 233 -5.70 -19.96 9.18
CA ARG A 233 -4.27 -19.70 8.93
C ARG A 233 -4.07 -18.67 7.82
N ALA A 234 -5.00 -18.57 6.87
CA ALA A 234 -4.97 -17.60 5.79
C ALA A 234 -5.05 -16.16 6.33
N ILE A 235 -5.93 -15.89 7.31
CA ILE A 235 -5.99 -14.59 7.98
C ILE A 235 -4.64 -14.25 8.63
N GLY A 236 -4.07 -15.18 9.41
CA GLY A 236 -2.76 -14.98 10.04
C GLY A 236 -1.60 -14.83 9.05
N ALA A 237 -1.74 -15.32 7.82
CA ALA A 237 -0.75 -15.15 6.75
C ALA A 237 -0.81 -13.76 6.09
N LEU A 238 -2.00 -13.16 5.97
CA LEU A 238 -2.22 -11.89 5.29
C LEU A 238 -2.14 -10.67 6.24
N LEU A 239 -2.69 -10.79 7.44
CA LEU A 239 -2.80 -9.68 8.41
C LEU A 239 -1.46 -8.97 8.69
N PRO A 240 -0.32 -9.66 8.87
CA PRO A 240 0.98 -9.00 9.07
C PRO A 240 1.47 -8.18 7.88
N SER A 241 0.85 -8.33 6.70
CA SER A 241 1.17 -7.55 5.50
C SER A 241 0.25 -6.33 5.31
N CYS A 242 -0.72 -6.12 6.21
CA CYS A 242 -1.55 -4.92 6.25
C CYS A 242 -0.81 -3.78 6.97
N PRO A 243 -1.23 -2.51 6.80
CA PRO A 243 -0.59 -1.38 7.46
C PRO A 243 -0.56 -1.55 8.99
N PRO A 244 0.62 -1.69 9.63
CA PRO A 244 0.71 -2.09 11.05
C PRO A 244 0.12 -1.04 11.99
N ALA A 245 0.29 0.25 11.73
CA ALA A 245 -0.25 1.33 12.55
C ALA A 245 -1.78 1.31 12.63
N PHE A 246 -2.47 0.77 11.61
CA PHE A 246 -3.93 0.69 11.59
C PHE A 246 -4.51 -0.34 12.57
N ALA A 247 -3.69 -1.28 13.05
CA ALA A 247 -4.09 -2.23 14.08
C ALA A 247 -4.44 -1.55 15.44
N TYR A 248 -3.97 -0.33 15.66
CA TYR A 248 -4.22 0.43 16.90
C TYR A 248 -5.43 1.37 16.80
N ASP A 249 -6.07 1.50 15.63
CA ASP A 249 -7.35 2.18 15.45
C ASP A 249 -8.43 1.12 15.17
N ALA A 250 -9.38 0.96 16.09
CA ALA A 250 -10.39 -0.11 16.03
C ALA A 250 -11.19 -0.09 14.71
N GLN A 251 -11.57 1.08 14.21
CA GLN A 251 -12.34 1.20 12.98
C GLN A 251 -11.50 0.77 11.74
N LEU A 252 -10.24 1.20 11.67
CA LEU A 252 -9.35 0.81 10.57
C LEU A 252 -9.06 -0.69 10.60
N GLN A 253 -8.86 -1.24 11.80
CA GLN A 253 -8.63 -2.67 11.99
C GLN A 253 -9.85 -3.51 11.60
N ASP A 254 -11.05 -3.11 11.99
CA ASP A 254 -12.29 -3.80 11.63
C ASP A 254 -12.48 -3.83 10.12
N ASN A 255 -12.29 -2.70 9.43
CA ASN A 255 -12.38 -2.60 7.96
C ASN A 255 -11.34 -3.50 7.27
N ILE A 256 -10.11 -3.59 7.79
CA ILE A 256 -9.08 -4.52 7.28
C ILE A 256 -9.57 -5.96 7.44
N CYS A 257 -10.08 -6.34 8.59
CA CYS A 257 -10.60 -7.70 8.84
C CYS A 257 -11.75 -8.05 7.89
N ASP A 258 -12.67 -7.12 7.65
CA ASP A 258 -13.79 -7.28 6.74
C ASP A 258 -13.31 -7.47 5.28
N THR A 259 -12.39 -6.64 4.83
CA THR A 259 -11.81 -6.75 3.47
C THR A 259 -11.04 -8.05 3.31
N LEU A 260 -10.20 -8.44 4.27
CA LEU A 260 -9.48 -9.72 4.23
C LEU A 260 -10.44 -10.90 4.21
N SER A 261 -11.52 -10.87 4.99
CA SER A 261 -12.52 -11.93 5.01
C SER A 261 -13.18 -12.11 3.63
N GLN A 262 -13.52 -11.01 2.96
CA GLN A 262 -14.07 -11.05 1.61
C GLN A 262 -13.08 -11.60 0.57
N LEU A 263 -11.79 -11.24 0.68
CA LEU A 263 -10.73 -11.73 -0.21
C LEU A 263 -10.49 -13.23 -0.02
N ILE A 264 -10.31 -13.68 1.23
CA ILE A 264 -10.01 -15.09 1.57
C ILE A 264 -11.16 -16.02 1.21
N ALA A 265 -12.42 -15.54 1.28
CA ALA A 265 -13.58 -16.33 0.86
C ALA A 265 -13.55 -16.69 -0.64
N ARG A 266 -12.78 -15.96 -1.46
CA ARG A 266 -12.79 -16.08 -2.93
C ARG A 266 -11.43 -16.45 -3.52
N VAL A 267 -10.34 -16.13 -2.84
CA VAL A 267 -8.97 -16.31 -3.31
C VAL A 267 -8.25 -17.31 -2.41
N PRO A 268 -7.61 -18.35 -2.96
CA PRO A 268 -6.81 -19.27 -2.17
C PRO A 268 -5.55 -18.57 -1.64
N VAL A 269 -5.18 -18.94 -0.43
CA VAL A 269 -3.95 -18.52 0.23
C VAL A 269 -3.06 -19.74 0.40
N TYR A 270 -1.79 -19.61 0.00
CA TYR A 270 -0.78 -20.65 0.12
C TYR A 270 0.37 -20.20 1.02
N GLN A 271 1.05 -21.16 1.61
CA GLN A 271 2.40 -21.01 2.16
C GLN A 271 3.37 -21.71 1.23
N LEU A 272 4.42 -21.01 0.81
CA LEU A 272 5.53 -21.55 0.05
C LEU A 272 6.79 -21.54 0.92
N GLU A 273 7.19 -22.70 1.38
CA GLU A 273 8.51 -22.95 1.95
C GLU A 273 9.48 -23.12 0.79
N CYS A 274 10.52 -22.27 0.67
CA CYS A 274 11.32 -22.29 -0.54
C CYS A 274 12.78 -21.86 -0.38
N LEU A 275 13.58 -22.40 -1.30
CA LEU A 275 14.88 -21.90 -1.71
C LEU A 275 14.71 -20.74 -2.70
N PRO A 276 15.71 -19.85 -2.87
CA PRO A 276 15.69 -18.80 -3.87
C PRO A 276 16.15 -19.33 -5.26
N ASP A 277 15.41 -20.28 -5.83
CA ASP A 277 15.75 -20.97 -7.07
C ASP A 277 14.61 -21.03 -8.10
N ALA A 278 14.93 -21.50 -9.31
CA ALA A 278 13.99 -21.63 -10.41
C ALA A 278 12.86 -22.63 -10.12
N ASP A 279 13.12 -23.68 -9.34
CA ASP A 279 12.14 -24.71 -9.04
C ASP A 279 11.06 -24.20 -8.08
N ALA A 280 11.41 -23.31 -7.15
CA ALA A 280 10.43 -22.58 -6.34
C ALA A 280 9.49 -21.72 -7.18
N ALA A 281 10.05 -21.02 -8.18
CA ALA A 281 9.24 -20.20 -9.11
C ALA A 281 8.29 -21.09 -9.93
N ARG A 282 8.77 -22.18 -10.51
CA ARG A 282 7.93 -23.14 -11.27
C ARG A 282 6.85 -23.75 -10.40
N LEU A 283 7.19 -24.24 -9.20
CA LEU A 283 6.24 -24.84 -8.27
C LEU A 283 5.10 -23.87 -7.92
N SER A 284 5.42 -22.61 -7.63
CA SER A 284 4.40 -21.61 -7.31
C SER A 284 3.56 -21.25 -8.55
N PHE A 285 4.15 -21.18 -9.74
CA PHE A 285 3.44 -20.94 -11.00
C PHE A 285 2.44 -22.06 -11.32
N GLU A 286 2.90 -23.30 -11.32
CA GLU A 286 2.05 -24.49 -11.58
C GLU A 286 0.86 -24.51 -10.62
N THR A 287 1.11 -24.31 -9.32
CA THR A 287 0.03 -24.37 -8.30
C THR A 287 -0.96 -23.21 -8.41
N THR A 288 -0.53 -21.99 -8.80
CA THR A 288 -1.38 -20.80 -8.70
C THR A 288 -2.02 -20.37 -10.02
N ILE A 289 -1.41 -20.69 -11.15
CA ILE A 289 -1.83 -20.23 -12.48
C ILE A 289 -2.12 -21.37 -13.44
N ALA A 290 -1.22 -22.35 -13.58
CA ALA A 290 -1.30 -23.36 -14.65
C ALA A 290 -2.41 -24.40 -14.43
N ASP A 291 -2.71 -24.75 -13.18
CA ASP A 291 -3.71 -25.78 -12.83
C ASP A 291 -5.15 -25.24 -12.75
N ARG A 292 -5.45 -24.04 -13.33
CA ARG A 292 -6.79 -23.40 -13.18
C ARG A 292 -7.36 -22.88 -14.48
#